data_ad0b306ab9f66bbc590f009b89634eb2
#
_entry.id   ad0b306ab9f66bbc590f009b89634eb2
#
_cell.length_a   1.000
_cell.length_b   1.000
_cell.length_c   1.000
_cell.angle_alpha   90.00
_cell.angle_beta   90.00
_cell.angle_gamma   90.00
#
_symmetry.space_group_name_H-M   'P 1'
#
loop_
_entity.id
_entity.type
_entity.pdbx_description
1 polymer ?
#
loop_
_entity_poly.entity_id
_entity_poly.type
_entity_poly.pdbx_seq_one_letter_code
_entity_poly.pdbx_strand_id
1 'polypeptide(L)'
;MNFKRLYLLLVLFPLVLACTKGDDPGSSVPPPPTPVTPDPGGDSGETHPWDANRGKVVRPQNGNGWTVTKIDDGITYYAFEGTDAVSKAKQRVFVTETDLNNTSYSVKLAYYSDRNIASRVFSSTNAIAVMNGGYERGSIWLTMAGVNKATIANDYITSGDYKVPQWKSEAAIYMDNDRDVRIEYTGKDMTLAQWRTTYAAKAKTEKYLMTSAPMLIDDFEPVGETYTQRHPVQYPKCSEDPNVHQGSTTNPRTALAKTEDNHLLFVVVDGRRDNISRGISASELTQFLVNNFNPQYAINLDGGGSSTMCVAGQGDPNTHVVNYPCNNRNADYTITIGSETIVWPKETHGPDHLGERAVPTFFYVVKK
;
A
#
# COMPACT_ATOMS: atom_id res chain seq x y z
N MET A 1 38.94 -34.73 -44.11
CA MET A 1 37.77 -35.50 -44.57
C MET A 1 36.62 -35.32 -43.64
N ASN A 2 35.62 -34.67 -44.15
CA ASN A 2 34.41 -34.23 -43.38
C ASN A 2 33.38 -35.34 -43.36
N PHE A 3 32.75 -35.56 -42.20
CA PHE A 3 31.42 -36.17 -42.15
C PHE A 3 30.51 -35.38 -41.20
N LYS A 4 29.58 -34.60 -41.80
CA LYS A 4 28.41 -34.04 -41.17
C LYS A 4 27.39 -35.14 -40.92
N ARG A 5 26.96 -35.34 -39.68
CA ARG A 5 25.76 -36.15 -39.35
C ARG A 5 24.57 -35.22 -39.12
N LEU A 6 23.62 -35.35 -40.01
CA LEU A 6 22.31 -34.75 -39.99
C LEU A 6 21.39 -35.63 -39.14
N TYR A 7 20.86 -35.14 -38.03
CA TYR A 7 19.80 -35.81 -37.28
C TYR A 7 18.44 -35.24 -37.68
N LEU A 8 17.65 -36.11 -38.29
CA LEU A 8 16.26 -35.89 -38.66
C LEU A 8 15.39 -36.20 -37.44
N LEU A 9 14.74 -35.20 -36.87
CA LEU A 9 13.75 -35.40 -35.78
C LEU A 9 12.39 -35.69 -36.43
N LEU A 10 11.90 -36.90 -36.29
CA LEU A 10 10.53 -37.29 -36.61
C LEU A 10 9.63 -36.85 -35.48
N VAL A 11 8.70 -35.91 -35.75
CA VAL A 11 7.63 -35.55 -34.86
C VAL A 11 6.43 -36.46 -35.15
N LEU A 12 6.14 -37.39 -34.25
CA LEU A 12 4.92 -38.21 -34.28
C LEU A 12 3.79 -37.40 -33.57
N PHE A 13 2.78 -37.04 -34.34
CA PHE A 13 1.48 -36.58 -33.81
C PHE A 13 0.63 -37.79 -33.43
N PRO A 14 0.06 -37.87 -32.24
CA PRO A 14 -0.99 -38.83 -31.99
C PRO A 14 -2.34 -38.25 -32.45
N LEU A 15 -2.99 -38.99 -33.32
CA LEU A 15 -4.41 -38.87 -33.68
C LEU A 15 -5.24 -39.17 -32.43
N VAL A 16 -6.01 -38.21 -31.94
CA VAL A 16 -7.05 -38.48 -30.95
C VAL A 16 -8.38 -38.69 -31.70
N LEU A 17 -8.87 -39.92 -31.65
CA LEU A 17 -10.23 -40.28 -32.11
C LEU A 17 -11.28 -39.57 -31.22
N ALA A 18 -12.17 -38.86 -31.85
CA ALA A 18 -13.38 -38.35 -31.23
C ALA A 18 -14.36 -39.53 -30.99
N CYS A 19 -14.71 -39.79 -29.75
CA CYS A 19 -15.90 -40.58 -29.38
C CYS A 19 -17.02 -39.59 -29.05
N THR A 20 -18.01 -39.56 -29.94
CA THR A 20 -19.36 -39.03 -29.65
C THR A 20 -20.15 -40.06 -28.87
N LYS A 21 -20.72 -39.68 -27.72
CA LYS A 21 -22.05 -40.08 -27.26
C LYS A 21 -22.30 -39.59 -25.84
N GLY A 22 -23.44 -38.95 -25.67
CA GLY A 22 -24.39 -39.12 -24.60
C GLY A 22 -25.01 -37.79 -24.19
N ASP A 23 -26.19 -37.52 -24.71
CA ASP A 23 -27.09 -36.47 -24.22
C ASP A 23 -27.44 -36.74 -22.76
N ASP A 24 -27.13 -35.82 -21.88
CA ASP A 24 -27.66 -35.77 -20.52
C ASP A 24 -28.44 -34.44 -20.36
N PRO A 25 -29.79 -34.51 -20.22
CA PRO A 25 -30.60 -33.30 -20.07
C PRO A 25 -30.65 -32.90 -18.59
N GLY A 26 -29.98 -31.84 -18.21
CA GLY A 26 -30.28 -31.21 -16.93
C GLY A 26 -29.13 -30.75 -16.09
N SER A 27 -28.27 -29.93 -16.63
CA SER A 27 -27.42 -29.05 -15.81
C SER A 27 -27.67 -27.62 -16.24
N SER A 28 -28.63 -26.95 -15.60
CA SER A 28 -28.80 -25.51 -15.69
C SER A 28 -27.62 -24.85 -14.96
N VAL A 29 -26.64 -24.44 -15.71
CA VAL A 29 -25.62 -23.48 -15.20
C VAL A 29 -26.40 -22.24 -14.78
N PRO A 30 -26.36 -21.82 -13.51
CA PRO A 30 -26.97 -20.56 -13.10
C PRO A 30 -26.38 -19.43 -13.92
N PRO A 31 -27.19 -18.44 -14.34
CA PRO A 31 -26.66 -17.27 -15.05
C PRO A 31 -25.59 -16.60 -14.18
N PRO A 32 -24.53 -16.03 -14.78
CA PRO A 32 -23.55 -15.29 -14.04
C PRO A 32 -24.25 -14.21 -13.22
N PRO A 33 -23.85 -13.99 -11.95
CA PRO A 33 -24.44 -12.94 -11.15
C PRO A 33 -24.29 -11.62 -11.91
N THR A 34 -25.39 -10.89 -11.98
CA THR A 34 -25.43 -9.54 -12.55
C THR A 34 -24.34 -8.72 -11.87
N PRO A 35 -23.53 -7.96 -12.60
CA PRO A 35 -22.57 -7.07 -11.98
C PRO A 35 -23.33 -6.16 -11.01
N VAL A 36 -23.04 -6.28 -9.73
CA VAL A 36 -23.49 -5.31 -8.74
C VAL A 36 -22.70 -4.04 -9.06
N THR A 37 -23.35 -3.10 -9.74
CA THR A 37 -22.87 -1.72 -9.75
C THR A 37 -22.79 -1.31 -8.30
N PRO A 38 -21.65 -0.75 -7.83
CA PRO A 38 -21.62 -0.12 -6.52
C PRO A 38 -22.73 0.91 -6.51
N ASP A 39 -23.66 0.78 -5.58
CA ASP A 39 -24.75 1.74 -5.42
C ASP A 39 -24.08 3.08 -5.07
N PRO A 40 -24.28 4.14 -5.87
CA PRO A 40 -23.79 5.44 -5.49
C PRO A 40 -24.67 5.94 -4.35
N GLY A 41 -24.36 5.55 -3.09
CA GLY A 41 -24.93 6.14 -1.88
C GLY A 41 -26.45 6.03 -1.78
N GLY A 42 -27.00 4.86 -2.01
CA GLY A 42 -28.39 4.55 -1.63
C GLY A 42 -28.47 4.50 -0.09
N ASP A 43 -28.96 5.57 0.52
CA ASP A 43 -29.33 5.62 1.92
C ASP A 43 -30.29 4.47 2.24
N SER A 44 -29.76 3.38 2.78
CA SER A 44 -30.56 2.21 3.22
C SER A 44 -31.39 2.54 4.48
N GLY A 45 -31.26 3.73 5.03
CA GLY A 45 -31.86 4.13 6.31
C GLY A 45 -31.26 3.40 7.52
N GLU A 46 -30.26 2.57 7.32
CA GLU A 46 -29.56 1.86 8.37
C GLU A 46 -28.43 2.75 8.91
N THR A 47 -28.48 3.10 10.19
CA THR A 47 -27.46 3.91 10.85
C THR A 47 -26.38 2.99 11.43
N HIS A 48 -25.13 3.24 11.04
CA HIS A 48 -23.98 2.49 11.54
C HIS A 48 -23.24 3.28 12.64
N PRO A 49 -22.52 2.61 13.55
CA PRO A 49 -21.76 3.29 14.61
C PRO A 49 -20.76 4.34 14.08
N TRP A 50 -20.18 4.10 12.91
CA TRP A 50 -19.22 5.01 12.27
C TRP A 50 -19.87 6.22 11.58
N ASP A 51 -21.18 6.22 11.33
CA ASP A 51 -21.88 7.41 10.82
C ASP A 51 -21.75 8.60 11.77
N ALA A 52 -21.59 8.33 13.06
CA ALA A 52 -21.30 9.35 14.05
C ALA A 52 -19.95 10.07 13.83
N ASN A 53 -19.09 9.55 12.98
CA ASN A 53 -17.78 10.13 12.65
C ASN A 53 -17.83 11.11 11.47
N ARG A 54 -18.91 11.11 10.70
CA ARG A 54 -19.10 12.03 9.57
C ARG A 54 -19.14 13.48 10.03
N GLY A 55 -18.52 14.35 9.28
CA GLY A 55 -18.43 15.78 9.59
C GLY A 55 -17.50 16.12 10.76
N LYS A 56 -16.79 15.15 11.34
CA LYS A 56 -15.85 15.40 12.44
C LYS A 56 -14.43 15.49 11.94
N VAL A 57 -13.87 16.67 11.97
CA VAL A 57 -12.43 16.90 11.74
C VAL A 57 -11.68 16.69 13.04
N VAL A 58 -10.75 15.72 13.04
CA VAL A 58 -9.87 15.43 14.17
C VAL A 58 -8.44 15.68 13.75
N ARG A 59 -7.69 16.42 14.57
CA ARG A 59 -6.26 16.71 14.37
C ARG A 59 -5.55 16.71 15.72
N PRO A 60 -4.45 15.98 15.85
CA PRO A 60 -3.62 16.04 17.05
C PRO A 60 -3.13 17.46 17.33
N GLN A 61 -2.95 17.76 18.60
CA GLN A 61 -2.32 18.99 19.07
C GLN A 61 -1.03 18.64 19.81
N ASN A 62 -0.14 19.63 19.98
CA ASN A 62 1.08 19.43 20.77
C ASN A 62 0.74 18.92 22.18
N GLY A 63 1.46 17.89 22.62
CA GLY A 63 1.26 17.21 23.91
C GLY A 63 0.76 15.78 23.74
N ASN A 64 0.66 15.05 24.84
CA ASN A 64 0.26 13.63 24.85
C ASN A 64 1.05 12.74 23.88
N GLY A 65 2.37 12.99 23.74
CA GLY A 65 3.23 12.28 22.80
C GLY A 65 3.28 12.87 21.39
N TRP A 66 2.45 13.83 21.06
CA TRP A 66 2.41 14.51 19.78
C TRP A 66 3.30 15.77 19.75
N THR A 67 4.03 15.91 18.66
CA THR A 67 4.66 17.16 18.22
C THR A 67 4.06 17.52 16.87
N VAL A 68 3.57 18.77 16.76
CA VAL A 68 2.93 19.29 15.55
C VAL A 68 3.71 20.46 15.02
N THR A 69 4.10 20.39 13.76
CA THR A 69 4.93 21.41 13.10
C THR A 69 4.26 21.84 11.78
N LYS A 70 3.99 23.12 11.64
CA LYS A 70 3.59 23.69 10.35
C LYS A 70 4.83 23.77 9.45
N ILE A 71 4.83 23.03 8.34
CA ILE A 71 5.94 23.01 7.37
C ILE A 71 5.79 24.16 6.36
N ASP A 72 4.60 24.33 5.83
CA ASP A 72 4.24 25.40 4.90
C ASP A 72 2.73 25.69 5.03
N ASP A 73 2.20 26.67 4.32
CA ASP A 73 0.77 26.93 4.30
C ASP A 73 0.02 25.77 3.62
N GLY A 74 -0.83 25.07 4.37
CA GLY A 74 -1.50 23.84 3.91
C GLY A 74 -0.68 22.56 4.04
N ILE A 75 0.51 22.58 4.65
CA ILE A 75 1.31 21.39 4.97
C ILE A 75 1.64 21.35 6.45
N THR A 76 1.16 20.31 7.13
CA THR A 76 1.43 20.09 8.56
C THR A 76 2.09 18.73 8.78
N TYR A 77 3.10 18.69 9.61
CA TYR A 77 3.77 17.48 10.05
C TYR A 77 3.42 17.16 11.49
N TYR A 78 3.12 15.91 11.75
CA TYR A 78 2.82 15.36 13.06
C TYR A 78 3.78 14.23 13.37
N ALA A 79 4.37 14.23 14.55
CA ALA A 79 5.17 13.14 15.08
C ALA A 79 4.58 12.69 16.41
N PHE A 80 4.27 11.42 16.54
CA PHE A 80 3.86 10.77 17.79
C PHE A 80 4.98 9.91 18.32
N GLU A 81 5.32 10.08 19.58
CA GLU A 81 6.24 9.20 20.30
C GLU A 81 5.71 8.96 21.70
N GLY A 82 5.31 7.73 22.00
CA GLY A 82 4.73 7.39 23.28
C GLY A 82 4.05 6.04 23.32
N THR A 83 3.37 5.76 24.43
CA THR A 83 2.51 4.57 24.53
C THR A 83 1.16 4.88 23.89
N ASP A 84 0.89 4.21 22.78
CA ASP A 84 -0.36 4.37 22.07
C ASP A 84 -1.53 3.73 22.81
N ALA A 85 -2.67 4.43 22.84
CA ALA A 85 -3.84 3.99 23.56
C ALA A 85 -4.54 2.76 22.95
N VAL A 86 -4.36 2.50 21.66
CA VAL A 86 -4.94 1.34 20.96
C VAL A 86 -4.06 0.10 21.19
N SER A 87 -2.83 0.17 20.75
CA SER A 87 -1.90 -0.94 20.77
C SER A 87 -1.31 -1.25 22.17
N LYS A 88 -1.49 -0.33 23.13
CA LYS A 88 -0.90 -0.40 24.48
C LYS A 88 0.63 -0.57 24.48
N ALA A 89 1.27 -0.21 23.40
CA ALA A 89 2.72 -0.35 23.21
C ALA A 89 3.35 1.01 22.84
N LYS A 90 4.67 1.11 23.00
CA LYS A 90 5.41 2.24 22.47
C LYS A 90 5.32 2.26 20.96
N GLN A 91 5.00 3.41 20.42
CA GLN A 91 4.91 3.66 19.00
C GLN A 91 5.59 4.98 18.63
N ARG A 92 6.14 5.00 17.42
CA ARG A 92 6.53 6.22 16.71
C ARG A 92 5.76 6.27 15.41
N VAL A 93 4.97 7.33 15.26
CA VAL A 93 4.12 7.54 14.08
C VAL A 93 4.39 8.91 13.51
N PHE A 94 4.56 8.97 12.21
CA PHE A 94 4.85 10.18 11.46
C PHE A 94 3.75 10.40 10.43
N VAL A 95 3.19 11.59 10.42
CA VAL A 95 2.12 11.95 9.48
C VAL A 95 2.44 13.28 8.83
N THR A 96 2.36 13.34 7.51
CA THR A 96 2.35 14.61 6.78
C THR A 96 0.98 14.82 6.20
N GLU A 97 0.33 15.89 6.59
CA GLU A 97 -0.98 16.32 6.10
C GLU A 97 -0.80 17.39 5.03
N THR A 98 -1.46 17.20 3.90
CA THR A 98 -1.51 18.15 2.79
C THR A 98 -2.95 18.56 2.51
N ASP A 99 -3.24 19.85 2.59
CA ASP A 99 -4.51 20.42 2.15
C ASP A 99 -4.63 20.39 0.62
N LEU A 100 -5.47 19.48 0.11
CA LEU A 100 -5.70 19.35 -1.33
C LEU A 100 -6.55 20.50 -1.92
N ASN A 101 -7.15 21.35 -1.09
CA ASN A 101 -7.82 22.55 -1.55
C ASN A 101 -6.82 23.67 -1.87
N ASN A 102 -5.62 23.61 -1.29
CA ASN A 102 -4.56 24.57 -1.57
C ASN A 102 -3.93 24.31 -2.93
N THR A 103 -4.15 25.24 -3.87
CA THR A 103 -3.71 25.12 -5.27
C THR A 103 -2.21 25.24 -5.46
N SER A 104 -1.46 25.64 -4.42
CA SER A 104 -0.01 25.82 -4.46
C SER A 104 0.75 24.50 -4.48
N TYR A 105 0.09 23.37 -4.24
CA TYR A 105 0.73 22.06 -4.16
C TYR A 105 0.19 21.08 -5.19
N SER A 106 1.03 20.12 -5.54
CA SER A 106 0.65 18.93 -6.31
C SER A 106 1.09 17.69 -5.58
N VAL A 107 0.20 16.69 -5.54
CA VAL A 107 0.52 15.32 -5.11
C VAL A 107 0.87 14.50 -6.34
N LYS A 108 1.96 13.77 -6.27
CA LYS A 108 2.50 12.99 -7.38
C LYS A 108 2.80 11.56 -6.97
N LEU A 109 2.73 10.66 -7.96
CA LEU A 109 3.18 9.28 -7.86
C LEU A 109 4.38 9.12 -8.80
N ALA A 110 5.50 8.60 -8.28
CA ALA A 110 6.68 8.24 -9.05
C ALA A 110 6.84 6.73 -9.14
N TYR A 111 7.38 6.27 -10.27
CA TYR A 111 7.79 4.90 -10.50
C TYR A 111 9.22 4.84 -11.04
N TYR A 112 10.05 4.01 -10.42
CA TYR A 112 11.44 3.77 -10.81
C TYR A 112 11.63 2.28 -11.10
N SER A 113 11.95 1.92 -12.34
CA SER A 113 12.20 0.54 -12.75
C SER A 113 13.40 -0.08 -12.01
N ASP A 114 14.43 0.72 -11.78
CA ASP A 114 15.64 0.33 -11.06
C ASP A 114 15.56 0.61 -9.56
N ARG A 115 14.33 0.88 -9.07
CA ARG A 115 14.05 1.30 -7.70
C ARG A 115 14.72 2.63 -7.34
N ASN A 116 14.42 3.17 -6.16
CA ASN A 116 15.08 4.36 -5.60
C ASN A 116 14.88 4.35 -4.08
N ILE A 117 15.45 5.32 -3.37
CA ILE A 117 15.21 5.58 -1.96
C ILE A 117 14.49 6.92 -1.78
N ALA A 118 13.75 7.06 -0.69
CA ALA A 118 12.91 8.23 -0.47
C ALA A 118 13.72 9.53 -0.40
N SER A 119 14.89 9.53 0.24
CA SER A 119 15.77 10.70 0.34
C SER A 119 16.28 11.19 -1.01
N ARG A 120 16.56 10.28 -1.96
CA ARG A 120 16.93 10.66 -3.33
C ARG A 120 15.74 11.22 -4.11
N VAL A 121 14.58 10.62 -3.97
CA VAL A 121 13.36 11.16 -4.57
C VAL A 121 13.08 12.54 -4.02
N PHE A 122 13.19 12.73 -2.70
CA PHE A 122 13.03 14.00 -2.03
C PHE A 122 13.95 15.08 -2.64
N SER A 123 15.25 14.81 -2.69
CA SER A 123 16.24 15.75 -3.21
C SER A 123 16.06 16.03 -4.72
N SER A 124 15.83 15.00 -5.52
CA SER A 124 15.76 15.14 -6.98
C SER A 124 14.46 15.79 -7.48
N THR A 125 13.39 15.73 -6.70
CA THR A 125 12.10 16.33 -7.06
C THR A 125 11.82 17.65 -6.38
N ASN A 126 12.71 18.08 -5.48
CA ASN A 126 12.50 19.25 -4.60
C ASN A 126 11.15 19.12 -3.84
N ALA A 127 10.87 17.93 -3.35
CA ALA A 127 9.63 17.63 -2.65
C ALA A 127 9.61 18.28 -1.24
N ILE A 128 8.39 18.54 -0.75
CA ILE A 128 8.15 18.94 0.64
C ILE A 128 7.99 17.71 1.52
N ALA A 129 7.37 16.67 0.99
CA ALA A 129 7.24 15.37 1.64
C ALA A 129 7.34 14.25 0.61
N VAL A 130 7.94 13.13 0.99
CA VAL A 130 8.02 11.87 0.22
C VAL A 130 7.70 10.72 1.13
N MET A 131 6.98 9.73 0.63
CA MET A 131 6.69 8.48 1.31
C MET A 131 6.79 7.33 0.31
N ASN A 132 7.25 6.14 0.76
CA ASN A 132 7.21 4.95 -0.08
C ASN A 132 5.78 4.60 -0.50
N GLY A 133 5.63 3.97 -1.66
CA GLY A 133 4.33 3.59 -2.22
C GLY A 133 3.93 2.15 -1.94
N GLY A 134 3.34 1.51 -2.95
CA GLY A 134 2.77 0.18 -2.86
C GLY A 134 3.79 -0.96 -2.88
N TYR A 135 3.28 -2.17 -2.78
CA TYR A 135 4.08 -3.40 -2.70
C TYR A 135 4.96 -3.62 -3.92
N GLU A 136 6.19 -4.07 -3.66
CA GLU A 136 7.20 -4.32 -4.67
C GLU A 136 6.94 -5.59 -5.49
N ARG A 137 6.38 -6.62 -4.86
CA ARG A 137 6.27 -7.95 -5.46
C ARG A 137 4.84 -8.37 -5.74
N GLY A 138 4.64 -8.83 -6.94
CA GLY A 138 3.70 -9.85 -7.35
C GLY A 138 2.27 -9.44 -7.60
N SER A 139 1.75 -8.38 -7.00
CA SER A 139 0.29 -8.22 -6.99
C SER A 139 -0.17 -6.78 -7.05
N ILE A 140 0.58 -5.95 -7.74
CA ILE A 140 0.18 -4.56 -7.95
C ILE A 140 -0.28 -4.33 -9.38
N TRP A 141 -1.34 -3.58 -9.50
CA TRP A 141 -1.67 -2.89 -10.74
C TRP A 141 -1.16 -1.47 -10.62
N LEU A 142 -0.30 -1.07 -11.52
CA LEU A 142 0.27 0.27 -11.55
C LEU A 142 0.19 0.82 -12.96
N THR A 143 -0.52 1.93 -13.11
CA THR A 143 -0.59 2.71 -14.35
C THR A 143 -0.08 4.11 -14.10
N MET A 144 0.83 4.58 -14.94
CA MET A 144 1.40 5.92 -14.89
C MET A 144 1.14 6.62 -16.22
N ALA A 145 0.41 7.72 -16.19
CA ALA A 145 0.05 8.49 -17.39
C ALA A 145 -0.55 7.61 -18.52
N GLY A 146 -1.43 6.68 -18.16
CA GLY A 146 -2.07 5.75 -19.08
C GLY A 146 -1.20 4.56 -19.54
N VAL A 147 0.03 4.43 -19.03
CA VAL A 147 0.93 3.33 -19.39
C VAL A 147 1.06 2.36 -18.21
N ASN A 148 0.73 1.08 -18.44
CA ASN A 148 0.92 0.05 -17.43
C ASN A 148 2.41 -0.14 -17.12
N LYS A 149 2.78 -0.05 -15.86
CA LYS A 149 4.14 -0.28 -15.34
C LYS A 149 4.27 -1.62 -14.63
N ALA A 150 3.21 -2.06 -13.96
CA ALA A 150 3.12 -3.37 -13.35
C ALA A 150 1.68 -3.87 -13.43
N THR A 151 1.51 -5.16 -13.56
CA THR A 151 0.20 -5.83 -13.58
C THR A 151 0.25 -7.09 -12.77
N ILE A 152 -0.90 -7.52 -12.26
CA ILE A 152 -1.02 -8.84 -11.65
C ILE A 152 -0.81 -9.90 -12.71
N ALA A 153 0.20 -10.75 -12.49
CA ALA A 153 0.54 -11.81 -13.43
C ALA A 153 -0.38 -13.03 -13.29
N ASN A 154 -0.73 -13.41 -12.05
CA ASN A 154 -1.44 -14.64 -11.72
C ASN A 154 -2.59 -14.37 -10.75
N ASP A 155 -3.61 -15.23 -10.76
CA ASP A 155 -4.74 -15.20 -9.82
C ASP A 155 -4.30 -15.51 -8.39
N TYR A 156 -3.21 -16.22 -8.24
CA TYR A 156 -2.72 -16.70 -6.95
C TYR A 156 -1.20 -16.58 -6.88
N ILE A 157 -0.72 -16.33 -5.68
CA ILE A 157 0.67 -16.58 -5.31
C ILE A 157 0.80 -18.06 -4.99
N THR A 158 1.73 -18.75 -5.63
CA THR A 158 1.99 -20.16 -5.36
C THR A 158 3.12 -20.27 -4.34
N SER A 159 2.89 -21.02 -3.27
CA SER A 159 3.90 -21.39 -2.27
C SER A 159 3.83 -22.89 -2.01
N GLY A 160 4.72 -23.66 -2.64
CA GLY A 160 4.61 -25.12 -2.65
C GLY A 160 3.29 -25.58 -3.26
N ASP A 161 2.53 -26.37 -2.52
CA ASP A 161 1.21 -26.88 -2.93
C ASP A 161 0.05 -25.91 -2.66
N TYR A 162 0.34 -24.75 -2.11
CA TYR A 162 -0.68 -23.77 -1.72
C TYR A 162 -0.80 -22.64 -2.75
N LYS A 163 -2.04 -22.22 -2.98
CA LYS A 163 -2.37 -21.04 -3.79
C LYS A 163 -3.05 -20.01 -2.91
N VAL A 164 -2.45 -18.85 -2.79
CA VAL A 164 -2.97 -17.72 -2.00
C VAL A 164 -3.57 -16.69 -2.95
N PRO A 165 -4.82 -16.26 -2.76
CA PRO A 165 -5.41 -15.20 -3.56
C PRO A 165 -4.56 -13.93 -3.54
N GLN A 166 -4.62 -13.16 -4.64
CA GLN A 166 -3.87 -11.91 -4.79
C GLN A 166 -4.49 -10.78 -3.94
N TRP A 167 -4.40 -10.92 -2.63
CA TRP A 167 -4.99 -10.01 -1.66
C TRP A 167 -4.43 -8.57 -1.70
N LYS A 168 -3.22 -8.39 -2.24
CA LYS A 168 -2.54 -7.08 -2.35
C LYS A 168 -3.22 -6.08 -3.30
N SER A 169 -4.37 -6.43 -3.82
CA SER A 169 -5.16 -5.61 -4.74
C SER A 169 -6.57 -5.34 -4.23
N GLU A 170 -6.77 -5.42 -2.93
CA GLU A 170 -8.07 -5.23 -2.28
C GLU A 170 -8.66 -3.83 -2.52
N ALA A 171 -7.82 -2.83 -2.69
CA ALA A 171 -8.24 -1.47 -2.92
C ALA A 171 -7.32 -0.74 -3.93
N ALA A 172 -7.76 0.43 -4.40
CA ALA A 172 -7.02 1.22 -5.36
C ALA A 172 -6.96 2.70 -4.99
N ILE A 173 -5.87 3.33 -5.42
CA ILE A 173 -5.64 4.76 -5.38
C ILE A 173 -5.64 5.26 -6.82
N TYR A 174 -6.45 6.26 -7.09
CA TYR A 174 -6.50 6.99 -8.36
C TYR A 174 -6.00 8.41 -8.15
N MET A 175 -5.22 8.91 -9.09
CA MET A 175 -4.67 10.27 -9.01
C MET A 175 -4.61 10.91 -10.39
N ASP A 176 -4.84 12.21 -10.43
CA ASP A 176 -4.59 13.05 -11.60
C ASP A 176 -3.21 13.71 -11.60
N ASN A 177 -2.38 13.41 -10.61
CA ASN A 177 -1.06 13.98 -10.37
C ASN A 177 -1.08 15.47 -9.96
N ASP A 178 -2.17 15.93 -9.44
CA ASP A 178 -2.31 17.30 -8.95
C ASP A 178 -2.90 17.31 -7.52
N ARG A 179 -4.20 17.18 -7.39
CA ARG A 179 -4.91 17.22 -6.09
C ARG A 179 -6.12 16.28 -6.03
N ASP A 180 -6.55 15.74 -7.14
CA ASP A 180 -7.59 14.72 -7.15
C ASP A 180 -6.98 13.36 -6.79
N VAL A 181 -7.10 13.02 -5.51
CA VAL A 181 -6.68 11.72 -4.99
C VAL A 181 -7.93 11.03 -4.47
N ARG A 182 -8.20 9.84 -5.00
CA ARG A 182 -9.34 9.02 -4.63
C ARG A 182 -8.84 7.66 -4.16
N ILE A 183 -9.41 7.16 -3.08
CA ILE A 183 -9.15 5.81 -2.56
C ILE A 183 -10.46 5.05 -2.67
N GLU A 184 -10.43 3.86 -3.27
CA GLU A 184 -11.61 3.07 -3.57
C GLU A 184 -11.43 1.63 -3.09
N TYR A 185 -12.38 1.14 -2.32
CA TYR A 185 -12.43 -0.24 -1.87
C TYR A 185 -13.14 -1.09 -2.93
N THR A 186 -12.51 -2.16 -3.35
CA THR A 186 -13.03 -3.03 -4.39
C THR A 186 -13.64 -4.31 -3.85
N GLY A 187 -13.49 -4.55 -2.54
CA GLY A 187 -14.06 -5.68 -1.84
C GLY A 187 -13.28 -6.99 -2.01
N LYS A 188 -13.58 -7.93 -1.10
CA LYS A 188 -12.89 -9.23 -0.98
C LYS A 188 -13.27 -10.25 -2.02
N ASP A 189 -14.46 -10.13 -2.58
CA ASP A 189 -15.09 -11.20 -3.38
C ASP A 189 -14.87 -11.02 -4.88
N MET A 190 -14.09 -10.02 -5.27
CA MET A 190 -13.78 -9.77 -6.67
C MET A 190 -12.79 -10.81 -7.19
N THR A 191 -13.18 -11.56 -8.21
CA THR A 191 -12.26 -12.45 -8.92
C THR A 191 -11.19 -11.63 -9.65
N LEU A 192 -10.02 -12.21 -9.92
CA LEU A 192 -8.98 -11.53 -10.68
C LEU A 192 -9.48 -11.10 -12.07
N ALA A 193 -10.36 -11.87 -12.72
CA ALA A 193 -10.94 -11.52 -14.02
C ALA A 193 -11.81 -10.27 -13.93
N GLN A 194 -12.71 -10.19 -12.93
CA GLN A 194 -13.52 -9.01 -12.65
C GLN A 194 -12.64 -7.81 -12.32
N TRP A 195 -11.66 -8.02 -11.46
CA TRP A 195 -10.70 -7.00 -11.03
C TRP A 195 -9.90 -6.44 -12.21
N ARG A 196 -9.36 -7.29 -13.09
CA ARG A 196 -8.68 -6.88 -14.32
C ARG A 196 -9.59 -6.06 -15.25
N THR A 197 -10.85 -6.49 -15.41
CA THR A 197 -11.81 -5.77 -16.25
C THR A 197 -12.09 -4.37 -15.69
N THR A 198 -12.35 -4.28 -14.39
CA THR A 198 -12.65 -3.02 -13.71
C THR A 198 -11.46 -2.06 -13.81
N TYR A 199 -10.27 -2.50 -13.43
CA TYR A 199 -9.09 -1.62 -13.44
C TYR A 199 -8.56 -1.34 -14.84
N ALA A 200 -8.69 -2.27 -15.79
CA ALA A 200 -8.34 -2.00 -17.17
C ALA A 200 -9.23 -0.91 -17.81
N ALA A 201 -10.51 -0.87 -17.44
CA ALA A 201 -11.41 0.20 -17.86
C ALA A 201 -11.01 1.54 -17.21
N LYS A 202 -10.81 1.57 -15.90
CA LYS A 202 -10.41 2.76 -15.15
C LYS A 202 -9.02 3.27 -15.56
N ALA A 203 -8.06 2.39 -15.81
CA ALA A 203 -6.73 2.76 -16.27
C ALA A 203 -6.70 3.50 -17.62
N LYS A 204 -7.78 3.44 -18.40
CA LYS A 204 -7.92 4.22 -19.65
C LYS A 204 -8.35 5.66 -19.39
N THR A 205 -9.05 5.90 -18.31
CA THR A 205 -9.58 7.22 -17.92
C THR A 205 -8.72 7.89 -16.85
N GLU A 206 -8.09 7.09 -15.97
CA GLU A 206 -7.28 7.60 -14.89
C GLU A 206 -5.81 7.77 -15.31
N LYS A 207 -5.23 8.90 -14.93
CA LYS A 207 -3.85 9.22 -15.25
C LYS A 207 -2.86 8.35 -14.45
N TYR A 208 -3.17 8.14 -13.18
CA TYR A 208 -2.40 7.33 -12.27
C TYR A 208 -3.34 6.41 -11.49
N LEU A 209 -2.98 5.14 -11.44
CA LEU A 209 -3.69 4.13 -10.67
C LEU A 209 -2.68 3.22 -10.00
N MET A 210 -2.86 2.96 -8.71
CA MET A 210 -2.08 1.99 -7.97
C MET A 210 -2.99 1.21 -7.03
N THR A 211 -2.84 -0.11 -7.01
CA THR A 211 -3.56 -0.97 -6.06
C THR A 211 -2.72 -1.28 -4.85
N SER A 212 -3.37 -1.51 -3.72
CA SER A 212 -2.74 -1.93 -2.47
C SER A 212 -3.73 -2.63 -1.54
N ALA A 213 -3.29 -3.03 -0.37
CA ALA A 213 -4.08 -3.68 0.67
C ALA A 213 -3.37 -3.67 2.04
N PRO A 214 -4.12 -3.87 3.13
CA PRO A 214 -5.57 -3.89 3.21
C PRO A 214 -6.17 -2.49 3.09
N MET A 215 -7.44 -2.41 2.70
CA MET A 215 -8.26 -1.24 2.99
C MET A 215 -8.41 -1.13 4.50
N LEU A 216 -8.18 0.06 5.04
CA LEU A 216 -8.26 0.31 6.48
C LEU A 216 -9.58 0.98 6.86
N ILE A 217 -9.95 2.02 6.10
CA ILE A 217 -11.18 2.79 6.33
C ILE A 217 -11.83 3.04 4.98
N ASP A 218 -13.13 2.71 4.87
CA ASP A 218 -13.96 2.94 3.69
C ASP A 218 -15.18 3.77 4.07
N ASP A 219 -15.25 5.01 3.64
CA ASP A 219 -16.30 5.98 3.97
C ASP A 219 -16.65 5.98 5.48
N PHE A 220 -15.62 6.12 6.32
CA PHE A 220 -15.60 6.05 7.79
C PHE A 220 -15.78 4.65 8.39
N GLU A 221 -16.18 3.63 7.62
CA GLU A 221 -16.23 2.26 8.11
C GLU A 221 -14.81 1.72 8.38
N PRO A 222 -14.51 1.24 9.60
CA PRO A 222 -13.18 0.75 9.96
C PRO A 222 -12.95 -0.69 9.47
N VAL A 223 -13.00 -0.91 8.15
CA VAL A 223 -12.89 -2.23 7.51
C VAL A 223 -11.58 -2.95 7.81
N GLY A 224 -10.53 -2.24 8.18
CA GLY A 224 -9.24 -2.82 8.57
C GLY A 224 -9.30 -3.62 9.87
N GLU A 225 -10.27 -3.37 10.74
CA GLU A 225 -10.48 -4.12 11.97
C GLU A 225 -10.95 -5.55 11.72
N THR A 226 -11.68 -5.76 10.65
CA THR A 226 -12.24 -7.05 10.29
C THR A 226 -11.44 -7.76 9.19
N TYR A 227 -10.22 -7.30 8.90
CA TYR A 227 -9.39 -7.82 7.82
C TYR A 227 -9.18 -9.33 7.89
N THR A 228 -8.87 -9.89 9.06
CA THR A 228 -8.72 -11.33 9.26
C THR A 228 -10.01 -12.11 9.05
N GLN A 229 -11.15 -11.50 9.30
CA GLN A 229 -12.48 -12.10 9.05
C GLN A 229 -12.82 -12.08 7.55
N ARG A 230 -12.41 -11.05 6.84
CA ARG A 230 -12.56 -10.96 5.38
C ARG A 230 -11.66 -11.95 4.65
N HIS A 231 -10.54 -12.33 5.25
CA HIS A 231 -9.58 -13.30 4.72
C HIS A 231 -9.40 -14.47 5.70
N PRO A 232 -10.47 -15.28 5.94
CA PRO A 232 -10.47 -16.29 6.99
C PRO A 232 -9.58 -17.51 6.68
N VAL A 233 -9.20 -17.71 5.43
CA VAL A 233 -8.39 -18.86 5.01
C VAL A 233 -6.94 -18.65 5.43
N GLN A 234 -6.42 -19.57 6.21
CA GLN A 234 -5.02 -19.58 6.65
C GLN A 234 -4.19 -20.50 5.75
N TYR A 235 -3.01 -20.03 5.41
CA TYR A 235 -2.03 -20.75 4.60
C TYR A 235 -0.75 -20.94 5.43
N PRO A 236 -0.71 -21.89 6.38
CA PRO A 236 0.32 -21.96 7.42
C PRO A 236 1.75 -22.17 6.92
N LYS A 237 1.91 -22.52 5.64
CA LYS A 237 3.22 -22.65 4.99
C LYS A 237 3.50 -21.53 3.97
N CYS A 238 2.63 -20.54 3.87
CA CYS A 238 2.77 -19.46 2.93
C CYS A 238 3.20 -18.18 3.64
N SER A 239 4.39 -17.67 3.32
CA SER A 239 4.88 -16.38 3.85
C SER A 239 4.07 -15.17 3.38
N GLU A 240 3.22 -15.34 2.37
CA GLU A 240 2.33 -14.31 1.84
C GLU A 240 0.90 -14.43 2.38
N ASP A 241 0.68 -15.21 3.43
CA ASP A 241 -0.62 -15.31 4.10
C ASP A 241 -1.06 -13.92 4.61
N PRO A 242 -2.21 -13.40 4.16
CA PRO A 242 -2.68 -12.08 4.57
C PRO A 242 -2.96 -11.99 6.08
N ASN A 243 -3.38 -13.08 6.71
CA ASN A 243 -3.62 -13.10 8.16
C ASN A 243 -2.33 -12.96 8.96
N VAL A 244 -1.24 -13.56 8.46
CA VAL A 244 0.09 -13.42 9.08
C VAL A 244 0.65 -12.03 8.83
N HIS A 245 0.62 -11.57 7.58
CA HIS A 245 1.27 -10.31 7.22
C HIS A 245 0.53 -9.07 7.67
N GLN A 246 -0.79 -9.10 7.69
CA GLN A 246 -1.57 -7.88 7.89
C GLN A 246 -2.47 -7.94 9.12
N GLY A 247 -3.10 -9.08 9.37
CA GLY A 247 -4.13 -9.17 10.39
C GLY A 247 -3.60 -9.09 11.82
N SER A 248 -2.65 -9.91 12.17
CA SER A 248 -2.17 -10.05 13.56
C SER A 248 -0.74 -9.60 13.80
N THR A 249 0.06 -9.50 12.74
CA THR A 249 1.49 -9.18 12.88
C THR A 249 1.72 -7.69 13.01
N THR A 250 2.39 -7.30 14.06
CA THR A 250 2.85 -5.92 14.24
C THR A 250 4.12 -5.69 13.42
N ASN A 251 4.07 -4.68 12.57
CA ASN A 251 5.17 -4.30 11.68
C ASN A 251 5.27 -2.79 11.57
N PRO A 252 6.39 -2.25 11.06
CA PRO A 252 6.38 -0.92 10.46
C PRO A 252 5.30 -0.88 9.38
N ARG A 253 4.56 0.21 9.30
CA ARG A 253 3.46 0.40 8.35
C ARG A 253 3.62 1.69 7.58
N THR A 254 3.07 1.67 6.38
CA THR A 254 2.86 2.84 5.56
C THR A 254 1.41 2.87 5.14
N ALA A 255 0.76 4.02 5.22
CA ALA A 255 -0.61 4.18 4.77
C ALA A 255 -0.82 5.52 4.09
N LEU A 256 -1.79 5.56 3.18
CA LEU A 256 -2.35 6.78 2.60
C LEU A 256 -3.77 6.93 3.12
N ALA A 257 -4.11 8.12 3.61
CA ALA A 257 -5.46 8.40 4.06
C ALA A 257 -5.96 9.74 3.53
N LYS A 258 -7.28 9.86 3.41
CA LYS A 258 -7.95 11.07 2.95
C LYS A 258 -9.07 11.44 3.91
N THR A 259 -9.09 12.68 4.32
CA THR A 259 -10.13 13.22 5.22
C THR A 259 -11.29 13.80 4.42
N GLU A 260 -12.44 13.95 5.07
CA GLU A 260 -13.65 14.50 4.45
C GLU A 260 -13.49 15.97 4.03
N ASP A 261 -12.69 16.74 4.76
CA ASP A 261 -12.33 18.13 4.44
C ASP A 261 -11.24 18.23 3.35
N ASN A 262 -11.00 17.12 2.63
CA ASN A 262 -10.13 17.00 1.47
C ASN A 262 -8.65 17.26 1.77
N HIS A 263 -8.15 16.73 2.90
CA HIS A 263 -6.73 16.66 3.19
C HIS A 263 -6.19 15.24 2.96
N LEU A 264 -4.95 15.14 2.49
CA LEU A 264 -4.26 13.88 2.27
C LEU A 264 -3.22 13.66 3.36
N LEU A 265 -3.22 12.46 3.95
CA LEU A 265 -2.30 12.05 4.99
C LEU A 265 -1.34 11.00 4.44
N PHE A 266 -0.03 11.28 4.48
CA PHE A 266 1.03 10.29 4.38
C PHE A 266 1.34 9.80 5.78
N VAL A 267 1.25 8.51 6.03
CA VAL A 267 1.39 7.92 7.37
C VAL A 267 2.47 6.86 7.35
N VAL A 268 3.46 6.98 8.23
CA VAL A 268 4.49 5.97 8.47
C VAL A 268 4.56 5.65 9.95
N VAL A 269 4.58 4.37 10.28
CA VAL A 269 4.75 3.84 11.64
C VAL A 269 6.05 3.05 11.69
N ASP A 270 6.94 3.38 12.60
CA ASP A 270 8.12 2.57 12.92
C ASP A 270 7.74 1.25 13.58
N GLY A 271 8.63 0.27 13.60
CA GLY A 271 8.34 -0.98 14.27
C GLY A 271 9.54 -1.89 14.49
N ARG A 272 9.26 -3.11 15.00
CA ARG A 272 10.26 -4.16 15.26
C ARG A 272 11.30 -3.80 16.32
N ARG A 273 10.97 -2.86 17.21
CA ARG A 273 11.80 -2.40 18.33
C ARG A 273 10.89 -2.10 19.52
N ASP A 274 10.55 -3.12 20.30
CA ASP A 274 9.52 -3.05 21.34
C ASP A 274 9.74 -1.95 22.39
N ASN A 275 10.99 -1.59 22.64
CA ASN A 275 11.35 -0.53 23.58
C ASN A 275 11.27 0.90 22.99
N ILE A 276 11.09 1.03 21.66
CA ILE A 276 11.05 2.32 20.94
C ILE A 276 9.76 2.43 20.16
N SER A 277 9.52 1.49 19.25
CA SER A 277 8.30 1.34 18.46
C SER A 277 8.10 -0.13 18.12
N ARG A 278 7.08 -0.75 18.71
CA ARG A 278 6.76 -2.15 18.44
C ARG A 278 6.36 -2.36 16.98
N GLY A 279 5.73 -1.38 16.41
CA GLY A 279 4.96 -1.49 15.18
C GLY A 279 3.51 -1.83 15.46
N ILE A 280 2.70 -1.85 14.41
CA ILE A 280 1.25 -1.86 14.51
C ILE A 280 0.66 -2.89 13.53
N SER A 281 -0.44 -3.57 13.93
CA SER A 281 -1.24 -4.40 13.01
C SER A 281 -2.16 -3.53 12.14
N ALA A 282 -2.80 -4.11 11.12
CA ALA A 282 -3.76 -3.37 10.31
C ALA A 282 -4.96 -2.87 11.13
N SER A 283 -5.48 -3.72 12.02
CA SER A 283 -6.59 -3.36 12.91
C SER A 283 -6.22 -2.22 13.87
N GLU A 284 -5.04 -2.32 14.52
CA GLU A 284 -4.56 -1.26 15.41
C GLU A 284 -4.31 0.06 14.67
N LEU A 285 -3.77 0.00 13.42
CA LEU A 285 -3.55 1.20 12.60
C LEU A 285 -4.88 1.84 12.21
N THR A 286 -5.89 1.05 11.87
CA THR A 286 -7.23 1.52 11.58
C THR A 286 -7.78 2.32 12.76
N GLN A 287 -7.76 1.76 13.97
CA GLN A 287 -8.22 2.43 15.17
C GLN A 287 -7.38 3.67 15.53
N PHE A 288 -6.07 3.58 15.34
CA PHE A 288 -5.18 4.72 15.53
C PHE A 288 -5.56 5.90 14.62
N LEU A 289 -5.84 5.63 13.35
CA LEU A 289 -6.25 6.65 12.39
C LEU A 289 -7.63 7.23 12.72
N VAL A 290 -8.62 6.41 13.07
CA VAL A 290 -9.94 6.85 13.50
C VAL A 290 -9.83 7.79 14.69
N ASN A 291 -9.07 7.42 15.72
CA ASN A 291 -8.97 8.18 16.97
C ASN A 291 -8.21 9.52 16.83
N ASN A 292 -7.25 9.60 15.92
CA ASN A 292 -6.33 10.74 15.85
C ASN A 292 -6.58 11.67 14.64
N PHE A 293 -7.17 11.15 13.55
CA PHE A 293 -7.37 11.91 12.32
C PHE A 293 -8.77 11.78 11.73
N ASN A 294 -9.49 10.72 12.10
CA ASN A 294 -10.82 10.40 11.59
C ASN A 294 -10.93 10.54 10.06
N PRO A 295 -10.07 9.87 9.26
CA PRO A 295 -10.14 10.01 7.82
C PRO A 295 -11.38 9.31 7.26
N GLN A 296 -11.90 9.83 6.15
CA GLN A 296 -12.99 9.19 5.42
C GLN A 296 -12.54 7.90 4.74
N TYR A 297 -11.32 7.92 4.17
CA TYR A 297 -10.71 6.77 3.50
C TYR A 297 -9.29 6.54 3.97
N ALA A 298 -8.88 5.27 4.10
CA ALA A 298 -7.48 4.92 4.37
C ALA A 298 -7.13 3.56 3.78
N ILE A 299 -5.92 3.46 3.21
CA ILE A 299 -5.38 2.24 2.60
C ILE A 299 -3.95 2.00 3.08
N ASN A 300 -3.64 0.75 3.45
CA ASN A 300 -2.28 0.35 3.77
C ASN A 300 -1.45 0.17 2.50
N LEU A 301 -0.18 0.52 2.57
CA LEU A 301 0.80 0.41 1.51
C LEU A 301 1.91 -0.60 1.88
N ASP A 302 3.01 -0.63 1.11
CA ASP A 302 4.14 -1.49 1.46
C ASP A 302 4.79 -1.02 2.76
N GLY A 303 4.91 -1.95 3.68
CA GLY A 303 5.37 -1.72 5.03
C GLY A 303 6.73 -2.36 5.33
N GLY A 304 6.96 -2.65 6.60
CA GLY A 304 8.20 -3.30 7.04
C GLY A 304 9.42 -2.44 6.76
N GLY A 305 10.44 -3.05 6.13
CA GLY A 305 11.67 -2.32 5.78
C GLY A 305 11.51 -1.24 4.71
N SER A 306 10.37 -1.20 4.00
CA SER A 306 10.09 -0.18 2.98
C SER A 306 9.54 1.10 3.58
N SER A 307 8.98 1.06 4.80
CA SER A 307 8.39 2.23 5.46
C SER A 307 9.41 3.35 5.64
N THR A 308 9.27 4.39 4.83
CA THR A 308 10.18 5.55 4.85
C THR A 308 9.41 6.83 4.51
N MET A 309 9.65 7.88 5.28
CA MET A 309 9.14 9.22 5.03
C MET A 309 10.25 10.25 5.13
N CYS A 310 10.28 11.18 4.17
CA CYS A 310 11.10 12.40 4.23
C CYS A 310 10.18 13.61 4.31
N VAL A 311 10.54 14.60 5.13
CA VAL A 311 9.79 15.86 5.30
C VAL A 311 10.76 17.04 5.38
N ALA A 312 10.49 18.08 4.63
CA ALA A 312 11.32 19.29 4.58
C ALA A 312 11.56 19.88 5.97
N GLY A 313 12.84 20.07 6.32
CA GLY A 313 13.25 20.65 7.59
C GLY A 313 13.02 19.78 8.83
N GLN A 314 12.67 18.48 8.63
CA GLN A 314 12.45 17.54 9.72
C GLN A 314 13.41 16.34 9.61
N GLY A 315 13.53 15.57 10.69
CA GLY A 315 14.33 14.35 10.74
C GLY A 315 15.84 14.59 10.59
N ASP A 316 16.50 13.73 9.84
CA ASP A 316 17.93 13.84 9.56
C ASP A 316 18.24 15.10 8.75
N PRO A 317 19.26 15.90 9.14
CA PRO A 317 19.53 17.19 8.50
C PRO A 317 19.99 17.09 7.03
N ASN A 318 20.46 15.94 6.58
CA ASN A 318 20.97 15.76 5.22
C ASN A 318 19.95 15.04 4.31
N THR A 319 19.22 14.09 4.86
CA THR A 319 18.31 13.22 4.09
C THR A 319 16.83 13.57 4.29
N HIS A 320 16.52 14.33 5.34
CA HIS A 320 15.16 14.64 5.77
C HIS A 320 14.30 13.43 6.12
N VAL A 321 14.91 12.25 6.29
CA VAL A 321 14.22 11.05 6.75
C VAL A 321 13.80 11.24 8.20
N VAL A 322 12.50 11.08 8.49
CA VAL A 322 11.93 11.35 9.82
C VAL A 322 11.78 10.11 10.69
N ASN A 323 11.68 8.94 10.08
CA ASN A 323 11.52 7.66 10.78
C ASN A 323 12.84 6.86 10.82
N TYR A 324 12.80 5.64 11.37
CA TYR A 324 13.92 4.69 11.37
C TYR A 324 13.67 3.60 10.33
N PRO A 325 14.05 3.80 9.05
CA PRO A 325 13.58 2.98 7.93
C PRO A 325 14.11 1.54 7.96
N CYS A 326 15.32 1.33 8.48
CA CYS A 326 15.85 -0.02 8.68
C CYS A 326 15.68 -0.45 10.13
N ASN A 327 14.88 -1.45 10.35
CA ASN A 327 14.37 -1.79 11.68
C ASN A 327 15.41 -2.32 12.67
N ASN A 328 16.57 -2.77 12.22
CA ASN A 328 17.62 -3.30 13.09
C ASN A 328 18.86 -3.64 12.26
N ARG A 329 19.81 -2.71 12.15
CA ARG A 329 21.05 -2.95 11.42
C ARG A 329 22.14 -3.47 12.35
N ASN A 330 22.08 -4.77 12.66
CA ASN A 330 23.15 -5.47 13.42
C ASN A 330 24.39 -5.78 12.55
N ALA A 331 24.26 -5.60 11.22
CA ALA A 331 25.31 -5.69 10.23
C ALA A 331 25.17 -4.57 9.21
N ASP A 332 26.18 -4.34 8.39
CA ASP A 332 26.08 -3.44 7.25
C ASP A 332 24.96 -3.88 6.32
N TYR A 333 24.15 -2.92 5.88
CA TYR A 333 23.04 -3.14 4.98
C TYR A 333 23.33 -2.51 3.62
N THR A 334 23.34 -3.32 2.58
CA THR A 334 23.69 -2.90 1.22
C THR A 334 22.46 -2.90 0.33
N ILE A 335 22.28 -1.81 -0.42
CA ILE A 335 21.28 -1.68 -1.47
C ILE A 335 21.95 -1.31 -2.80
N THR A 336 21.31 -1.69 -3.91
CA THR A 336 21.75 -1.32 -5.26
C THR A 336 20.63 -0.55 -5.96
N ILE A 337 20.98 0.59 -6.57
CA ILE A 337 20.07 1.44 -7.35
C ILE A 337 20.75 1.67 -8.70
N GLY A 338 20.22 1.06 -9.75
CA GLY A 338 20.90 1.01 -11.05
C GLY A 338 22.28 0.37 -10.92
N SER A 339 23.33 1.09 -11.25
CA SER A 339 24.73 0.64 -11.11
C SER A 339 25.40 1.05 -9.79
N GLU A 340 24.72 1.83 -8.97
CA GLU A 340 25.28 2.36 -7.72
C GLU A 340 24.96 1.46 -6.53
N THR A 341 25.95 1.23 -5.69
CA THR A 341 25.81 0.50 -4.43
C THR A 341 25.96 1.45 -3.26
N ILE A 342 24.97 1.45 -2.37
CA ILE A 342 24.98 2.20 -1.11
C ILE A 342 25.12 1.20 0.03
N VAL A 343 26.02 1.47 0.94
CA VAL A 343 26.22 0.70 2.16
C VAL A 343 25.79 1.54 3.36
N TRP A 344 24.78 1.08 4.06
CA TRP A 344 24.38 1.62 5.35
C TRP A 344 25.13 0.89 6.44
N PRO A 345 25.95 1.57 7.26
CA PRO A 345 26.73 0.90 8.30
C PRO A 345 25.80 0.30 9.38
N LYS A 346 26.27 -0.75 10.05
CA LYS A 346 25.57 -1.28 11.23
C LYS A 346 25.33 -0.19 12.27
N GLU A 347 24.26 -0.31 13.00
CA GLU A 347 23.97 0.59 14.12
C GLU A 347 24.94 0.35 15.28
N THR A 348 25.57 1.41 15.78
CA THR A 348 26.52 1.32 16.89
C THR A 348 26.02 2.03 18.15
N HIS A 349 25.10 2.98 18.01
CA HIS A 349 24.61 3.83 19.10
C HIS A 349 23.09 3.87 19.23
N GLY A 350 22.41 2.87 18.70
CA GLY A 350 20.95 2.81 18.64
C GLY A 350 20.41 3.17 17.27
N PRO A 351 19.07 3.22 17.11
CA PRO A 351 18.42 3.47 15.83
C PRO A 351 18.75 4.88 15.32
N ASP A 352 18.90 4.98 14.03
CA ASP A 352 19.13 6.21 13.29
C ASP A 352 18.23 6.30 12.06
N HIS A 353 18.33 7.38 11.31
CA HIS A 353 17.55 7.64 10.09
C HIS A 353 18.12 7.00 8.81
N LEU A 354 19.15 6.16 8.94
CA LEU A 354 19.78 5.47 7.82
C LEU A 354 19.14 4.10 7.56
N GLY A 355 19.44 3.51 6.41
CA GLY A 355 19.01 2.15 6.08
C GLY A 355 17.75 2.10 5.24
N GLU A 356 17.46 3.14 4.48
CA GLU A 356 16.36 3.13 3.51
C GLU A 356 16.45 1.94 2.56
N ARG A 357 15.32 1.31 2.32
CA ARG A 357 15.20 0.28 1.28
C ARG A 357 14.95 0.94 -0.08
N ALA A 358 15.61 0.42 -1.11
CA ALA A 358 15.27 0.79 -2.48
C ALA A 358 13.94 0.14 -2.89
N VAL A 359 12.96 0.96 -3.28
CA VAL A 359 11.61 0.55 -3.69
C VAL A 359 11.21 1.21 -5.01
N PRO A 360 10.24 0.64 -5.75
CA PRO A 360 9.90 1.16 -7.09
C PRO A 360 8.95 2.36 -7.08
N THR A 361 8.16 2.59 -6.03
CA THR A 361 7.09 3.59 -6.04
C THR A 361 7.15 4.53 -4.85
N PHE A 362 6.81 5.80 -5.09
CA PHE A 362 6.76 6.85 -4.07
C PHE A 362 5.60 7.80 -4.32
N PHE A 363 4.92 8.20 -3.25
CA PHE A 363 4.09 9.39 -3.23
C PHE A 363 4.91 10.59 -2.77
N TYR A 364 4.69 11.75 -3.38
CA TYR A 364 5.37 12.95 -2.95
C TYR A 364 4.56 14.21 -3.22
N VAL A 365 4.83 15.24 -2.44
CA VAL A 365 4.20 16.55 -2.52
C VAL A 365 5.23 17.57 -2.96
N VAL A 366 4.90 18.37 -3.96
CA VAL A 366 5.73 19.48 -4.45
C VAL A 366 4.96 20.78 -4.47
N LYS A 367 5.65 21.88 -4.28
CA LYS A 367 5.12 23.23 -4.53
C LYS A 367 5.13 23.51 -6.04
N LYS A 368 4.05 24.11 -6.55
CA LYS A 368 3.94 24.53 -7.94
C LYS A 368 4.74 25.79 -8.24
#